data_5cf9c1ddf4da5438455337dad44db461
#
_entry.id   5cf9c1ddf4da5438455337dad44db461
#
_cell.length_a   1.000
_cell.length_b   1.000
_cell.length_c   1.000
_cell.angle_alpha   90.00
_cell.angle_beta   90.00
_cell.angle_gamma   90.00
#
_symmetry.space_group_name_H-M   'P 1'
#
loop_
_entity.id
_entity.type
_entity.pdbx_description
1 polymer ?
#
loop_
_entity_poly.entity_id
_entity_poly.type
_entity_poly.pdbx_seq_one_letter_code
_entity_poly.pdbx_strand_id
1 'polypeptide(L)'
;MCVYLPQNLETIDNYYTSNNTTKSIFQEVPLAPPDVIFNLTASYNADTDTQKVNLGVGAYRDDNGKPWILPVVKKAEQIIINNSTLNHEYLPITGLKPFKEAAVRLILGENSPVIKENRIVSVQTISGTGANHLDVGDYVYYNPSTIGLDIDGLLQSLKSAQDGSIILLHACAHNPTGVDPTQEQWIMIADVMESKGHFPFFDCAYQGFASGDLDKDAWAVRYFIERGFELLICQSFAKNFGLYGQRAGCLTFVLKNADAAARVESQLAKLQRAEISNPPIHGARIVNTVLNDPALYTEWTENLKTMSYRIQEMRKRLYEKLIELNTPGTWNHITDQIGMFSYTGLKAQHVKMLKEKYHIYLVDNGRISMAGLNSSNVDYFAQAVDDVVRTVLAKAWMQF
;
A
#
# COMPACT_ATOMS: atom_id res chain seq x y z
N MET A 1 12.09 -5.83 16.35
CA MET A 1 13.00 -6.88 15.85
C MET A 1 13.63 -7.54 17.06
N CYS A 2 13.00 -8.59 17.59
CA CYS A 2 13.61 -9.41 18.64
C CYS A 2 14.47 -10.48 17.95
N VAL A 3 15.77 -10.34 18.08
CA VAL A 3 16.67 -11.45 17.78
C VAL A 3 16.42 -12.47 18.86
N TYR A 4 15.90 -13.65 18.50
CA TYR A 4 15.73 -14.78 19.40
C TYR A 4 17.14 -15.26 19.82
N LEU A 5 17.62 -14.78 20.95
CA LEU A 5 18.72 -15.44 21.63
C LEU A 5 18.12 -16.68 22.34
N PRO A 6 18.77 -17.85 22.27
CA PRO A 6 18.29 -19.03 22.96
C PRO A 6 18.14 -18.72 24.45
N GLN A 7 16.97 -19.07 25.03
CA GLN A 7 16.61 -18.78 26.44
C GLN A 7 17.39 -19.57 27.50
N ASN A 8 18.37 -20.38 27.12
CA ASN A 8 19.19 -21.13 28.04
C ASN A 8 20.54 -20.44 28.27
N LEU A 9 20.66 -19.75 29.39
CA LEU A 9 21.93 -19.19 29.89
C LEU A 9 23.07 -20.22 29.99
N GLU A 10 22.77 -21.51 30.25
CA GLU A 10 23.74 -22.59 30.21
C GLU A 10 24.43 -22.81 28.86
N THR A 11 23.77 -22.42 27.75
CA THR A 11 24.36 -22.54 26.41
C THR A 11 25.40 -21.47 26.16
N ILE A 12 25.31 -20.30 26.80
CA ILE A 12 26.25 -19.20 26.65
C ILE A 12 27.54 -19.49 27.44
N ASP A 13 27.43 -20.00 28.66
CA ASP A 13 28.61 -20.38 29.49
C ASP A 13 29.42 -21.52 28.86
N ASN A 14 28.76 -22.52 28.25
CA ASN A 14 29.42 -23.60 27.51
C ASN A 14 30.11 -23.11 26.24
N TYR A 15 29.66 -22.02 25.65
CA TYR A 15 30.25 -21.44 24.42
C TYR A 15 31.61 -20.77 24.72
N TYR A 16 31.74 -20.11 25.86
CA TYR A 16 32.97 -19.42 26.26
C TYR A 16 34.00 -20.37 26.89
N THR A 17 33.60 -21.54 27.38
CA THR A 17 34.50 -22.53 28.00
C THR A 17 35.07 -23.55 27.01
N SER A 18 34.51 -23.71 25.82
CA SER A 18 35.06 -24.57 24.78
C SER A 18 35.99 -23.73 23.87
N ASN A 19 37.28 -24.10 23.78
CA ASN A 19 38.30 -23.48 22.92
C ASN A 19 38.02 -23.58 21.40
N ASN A 20 36.76 -23.48 20.96
CA ASN A 20 36.36 -23.59 19.58
C ASN A 20 36.01 -22.19 19.06
N THR A 21 37.02 -21.37 18.83
CA THR A 21 36.96 -19.98 18.39
C THR A 21 36.41 -19.74 16.96
N THR A 22 35.96 -20.80 16.27
CA THR A 22 35.51 -20.72 14.88
C THR A 22 33.99 -20.70 14.70
N LYS A 23 33.19 -21.06 15.71
CA LYS A 23 31.72 -21.05 15.61
C LYS A 23 31.12 -19.71 16.09
N SER A 24 30.31 -19.07 15.27
CA SER A 24 29.53 -17.88 15.65
C SER A 24 28.39 -18.27 16.58
N ILE A 25 28.09 -17.45 17.61
CA ILE A 25 26.87 -17.57 18.42
C ILE A 25 25.60 -17.41 17.61
N PHE A 26 25.68 -16.84 16.39
CA PHE A 26 24.58 -16.64 15.44
C PHE A 26 24.48 -17.76 14.41
N GLN A 27 25.26 -18.86 14.52
CA GLN A 27 25.32 -19.91 13.50
C GLN A 27 23.96 -20.61 13.28
N GLU A 28 23.15 -20.69 14.33
CA GLU A 28 21.83 -21.33 14.32
C GLU A 28 20.70 -20.37 13.92
N VAL A 29 21.01 -19.08 13.63
CA VAL A 29 20.00 -18.13 13.15
C VAL A 29 19.62 -18.53 11.72
N PRO A 30 18.33 -18.81 11.45
CA PRO A 30 17.89 -19.20 10.13
C PRO A 30 18.08 -18.06 9.11
N LEU A 31 18.56 -18.40 7.92
CA LEU A 31 18.66 -17.43 6.82
C LEU A 31 17.26 -17.06 6.35
N ALA A 32 16.93 -15.77 6.38
CA ALA A 32 15.67 -15.29 5.85
C ALA A 32 15.62 -15.46 4.31
N PRO A 33 14.46 -15.83 3.74
CA PRO A 33 14.31 -15.88 2.29
C PRO A 33 14.50 -14.47 1.68
N PRO A 34 15.04 -14.38 0.45
CA PRO A 34 15.15 -13.10 -0.25
C PRO A 34 13.77 -12.46 -0.47
N ASP A 35 13.69 -11.13 -0.32
CA ASP A 35 12.48 -10.39 -0.69
C ASP A 35 12.20 -10.51 -2.19
N VAL A 36 10.97 -10.91 -2.55
CA VAL A 36 10.57 -11.20 -3.93
C VAL A 36 10.67 -9.96 -4.82
N ILE A 37 10.25 -8.78 -4.33
CA ILE A 37 10.23 -7.54 -5.11
C ILE A 37 11.63 -6.97 -5.32
N PHE A 38 12.47 -6.99 -4.28
CA PHE A 38 13.87 -6.56 -4.39
C PHE A 38 14.67 -7.48 -5.30
N ASN A 39 14.46 -8.80 -5.24
CA ASN A 39 15.11 -9.77 -6.12
C ASN A 39 14.69 -9.58 -7.59
N LEU A 40 13.40 -9.32 -7.83
CA LEU A 40 12.88 -9.00 -9.16
C LEU A 40 13.54 -7.72 -9.71
N THR A 41 13.68 -6.70 -8.89
CA THR A 41 14.34 -5.44 -9.25
C THR A 41 15.84 -5.63 -9.54
N ALA A 42 16.53 -6.46 -8.75
CA ALA A 42 17.92 -6.79 -8.99
C ALA A 42 18.10 -7.53 -10.33
N SER A 43 17.21 -8.49 -10.64
CA SER A 43 17.21 -9.21 -11.92
C SER A 43 16.98 -8.26 -13.09
N TYR A 44 16.01 -7.35 -13.00
CA TYR A 44 15.78 -6.32 -14.02
C TYR A 44 16.99 -5.42 -14.23
N ASN A 45 17.66 -5.00 -13.16
CA ASN A 45 18.84 -4.12 -13.27
C ASN A 45 20.04 -4.83 -13.88
N ALA A 46 20.20 -6.12 -13.63
CA ALA A 46 21.29 -6.93 -14.19
C ALA A 46 21.07 -7.29 -15.67
N ASP A 47 19.85 -7.23 -16.16
CA ASP A 47 19.52 -7.47 -17.57
C ASP A 47 20.05 -6.33 -18.44
N THR A 48 20.66 -6.66 -19.57
CA THR A 48 21.23 -5.70 -20.53
C THR A 48 20.33 -5.44 -21.74
N ASP A 49 19.19 -6.13 -21.84
CA ASP A 49 18.25 -5.92 -22.95
C ASP A 49 17.67 -4.50 -22.92
N THR A 50 17.60 -3.87 -24.08
CA THR A 50 17.13 -2.49 -24.22
C THR A 50 15.61 -2.34 -24.20
N GLN A 51 14.87 -3.44 -24.44
CA GLN A 51 13.40 -3.47 -24.40
C GLN A 51 12.84 -3.97 -23.07
N LYS A 52 13.70 -4.21 -22.07
CA LYS A 52 13.26 -4.71 -20.76
C LYS A 52 12.26 -3.80 -20.07
N VAL A 53 11.25 -4.40 -19.42
CA VAL A 53 10.16 -3.69 -18.72
C VAL A 53 10.07 -4.15 -17.27
N ASN A 54 9.99 -3.22 -16.32
CA ASN A 54 9.80 -3.52 -14.89
C ASN A 54 8.36 -3.22 -14.47
N LEU A 55 7.59 -4.24 -14.18
CA LEU A 55 6.21 -4.17 -13.68
C LEU A 55 6.08 -4.65 -12.23
N GLY A 56 7.19 -4.90 -11.53
CA GLY A 56 7.20 -5.37 -10.15
C GLY A 56 7.10 -4.26 -9.11
N VAL A 57 7.71 -3.09 -9.37
CA VAL A 57 7.88 -2.02 -8.38
C VAL A 57 6.60 -1.23 -8.15
N GLY A 58 6.20 -1.11 -6.88
CA GLY A 58 5.05 -0.33 -6.44
C GLY A 58 5.36 1.17 -6.28
N ALA A 59 5.91 1.82 -7.29
CA ALA A 59 6.19 3.24 -7.31
C ALA A 59 5.78 3.86 -8.66
N TYR A 60 5.21 5.07 -8.61
CA TYR A 60 4.79 5.78 -9.82
C TYR A 60 6.00 6.14 -10.70
N ARG A 61 5.81 6.04 -12.00
CA ARG A 61 6.75 6.47 -13.04
C ARG A 61 6.02 7.37 -14.02
N ASP A 62 6.73 8.35 -14.58
CA ASP A 62 6.21 9.16 -15.68
C ASP A 62 6.17 8.38 -17.01
N ASP A 63 5.74 9.01 -18.09
CA ASP A 63 5.66 8.39 -19.42
C ASP A 63 7.04 8.05 -20.01
N ASN A 64 8.12 8.56 -19.44
CA ASN A 64 9.50 8.19 -19.79
C ASN A 64 10.06 7.06 -18.90
N GLY A 65 9.22 6.44 -18.06
CA GLY A 65 9.64 5.39 -17.11
C GLY A 65 10.48 5.89 -15.94
N LYS A 66 10.54 7.22 -15.70
CA LYS A 66 11.36 7.84 -14.65
C LYS A 66 10.54 8.09 -13.37
N PRO A 67 11.19 8.09 -12.19
CA PRO A 67 10.57 8.58 -10.97
C PRO A 67 10.08 10.02 -11.18
N TRP A 68 8.82 10.28 -10.87
CA TRP A 68 8.23 11.60 -10.99
C TRP A 68 8.10 12.26 -9.62
N ILE A 69 8.82 13.35 -9.44
CA ILE A 69 8.68 14.19 -8.24
C ILE A 69 7.57 15.20 -8.53
N LEU A 70 6.51 15.21 -7.73
CA LEU A 70 5.39 16.10 -7.91
C LEU A 70 5.87 17.57 -7.89
N PRO A 71 5.45 18.41 -8.84
CA PRO A 71 5.81 19.83 -8.87
C PRO A 71 5.52 20.55 -7.54
N VAL A 72 4.37 20.28 -6.93
CA VAL A 72 3.98 20.85 -5.64
C VAL A 72 4.92 20.43 -4.49
N VAL A 73 5.43 19.19 -4.51
CA VAL A 73 6.41 18.73 -3.52
C VAL A 73 7.70 19.51 -3.63
N LYS A 74 8.21 19.74 -4.84
CA LYS A 74 9.39 20.59 -5.05
C LYS A 74 9.19 22.02 -4.55
N LYS A 75 8.01 22.60 -4.74
CA LYS A 75 7.68 23.94 -4.20
C LYS A 75 7.68 23.93 -2.66
N ALA A 76 7.07 22.92 -2.05
CA ALA A 76 7.09 22.76 -0.60
C ALA A 76 8.50 22.60 -0.04
N GLU A 77 9.36 21.81 -0.70
CA GLU A 77 10.77 21.67 -0.34
C GLU A 77 11.51 23.02 -0.42
N GLN A 78 11.28 23.84 -1.46
CA GLN A 78 11.87 25.18 -1.56
C GLN A 78 11.38 26.11 -0.45
N ILE A 79 10.11 26.08 -0.10
CA ILE A 79 9.57 26.84 1.04
C ILE A 79 10.26 26.43 2.33
N ILE A 80 10.42 25.13 2.57
CA ILE A 80 11.05 24.59 3.77
C ILE A 80 12.54 24.99 3.85
N ILE A 81 13.29 24.83 2.75
CA ILE A 81 14.74 25.10 2.75
C ILE A 81 15.04 26.59 2.91
N ASN A 82 14.18 27.46 2.39
CA ASN A 82 14.32 28.90 2.50
C ASN A 82 13.82 29.48 3.83
N ASN A 83 13.19 28.67 4.67
CA ASN A 83 12.69 29.11 5.97
C ASN A 83 13.75 28.97 7.05
N SER A 84 14.42 30.07 7.37
CA SER A 84 15.50 30.14 8.37
C SER A 84 15.04 29.88 9.81
N THR A 85 13.74 29.82 10.07
CA THR A 85 13.21 29.52 11.42
C THR A 85 13.10 28.01 11.67
N LEU A 86 13.18 27.19 10.63
CA LEU A 86 13.16 25.73 10.76
C LEU A 86 14.55 25.18 11.13
N ASN A 87 14.55 24.15 11.94
CA ASN A 87 15.76 23.52 12.47
C ASN A 87 15.65 21.98 12.43
N HIS A 88 16.63 21.27 12.94
CA HIS A 88 16.70 19.80 12.99
C HIS A 88 16.41 19.23 14.39
N GLU A 89 15.75 20.00 15.26
CA GLU A 89 15.41 19.56 16.60
C GLU A 89 14.38 18.42 16.57
N TYR A 90 14.36 17.60 17.62
CA TYR A 90 13.42 16.48 17.73
C TYR A 90 11.96 16.96 17.71
N LEU A 91 11.12 16.25 16.99
CA LEU A 91 9.67 16.40 17.10
C LEU A 91 9.18 15.89 18.47
N PRO A 92 7.99 16.31 18.92
CA PRO A 92 7.26 15.58 19.95
C PRO A 92 7.14 14.09 19.60
N ILE A 93 7.08 13.21 20.59
CA ILE A 93 7.00 11.76 20.41
C ILE A 93 5.88 11.39 19.44
N THR A 94 4.70 12.01 19.58
CA THR A 94 3.53 11.77 18.70
C THR A 94 3.63 12.43 17.32
N GLY A 95 4.71 13.17 17.04
CA GLY A 95 4.98 13.81 15.74
C GLY A 95 4.54 15.27 15.62
N LEU A 96 4.64 15.79 14.39
CA LEU A 96 4.34 17.17 14.04
C LEU A 96 2.82 17.44 14.11
N LYS A 97 2.39 18.25 15.07
CA LYS A 97 0.96 18.50 15.34
C LYS A 97 0.19 18.97 14.10
N PRO A 98 0.58 20.05 13.38
CA PRO A 98 -0.19 20.52 12.23
C PRO A 98 -0.23 19.51 11.07
N PHE A 99 0.78 18.66 10.91
CA PHE A 99 0.75 17.55 9.96
C PHE A 99 -0.34 16.52 10.35
N LYS A 100 -0.39 16.12 11.61
CA LYS A 100 -1.39 15.15 12.08
C LYS A 100 -2.82 15.67 11.91
N GLU A 101 -3.05 16.93 12.25
CA GLU A 101 -4.34 17.59 12.07
C GLU A 101 -4.75 17.65 10.59
N ALA A 102 -3.83 17.98 9.69
CA ALA A 102 -4.09 17.98 8.27
C ALA A 102 -4.38 16.57 7.72
N ALA A 103 -3.63 15.56 8.15
CA ALA A 103 -3.85 14.16 7.77
C ALA A 103 -5.24 13.67 8.23
N VAL A 104 -5.64 14.01 9.45
CA VAL A 104 -6.96 13.67 9.98
C VAL A 104 -8.07 14.34 9.18
N ARG A 105 -7.97 15.64 8.89
CA ARG A 105 -8.97 16.35 8.07
C ARG A 105 -9.07 15.76 6.66
N LEU A 106 -7.95 15.35 6.08
CA LEU A 106 -7.92 14.76 4.75
C LEU A 106 -8.77 13.48 4.65
N ILE A 107 -8.63 12.57 5.60
CA ILE A 107 -9.33 11.28 5.54
C ILE A 107 -10.76 11.36 6.10
N LEU A 108 -10.96 12.07 7.21
CA LEU A 108 -12.27 12.16 7.88
C LEU A 108 -13.19 13.21 7.26
N GLY A 109 -12.63 14.19 6.54
CA GLY A 109 -13.33 15.38 6.09
C GLY A 109 -13.28 16.50 7.14
N GLU A 110 -13.24 17.76 6.67
CA GLU A 110 -13.07 18.97 7.49
C GLU A 110 -14.15 19.11 8.59
N ASN A 111 -15.37 18.67 8.29
CA ASN A 111 -16.53 18.85 9.18
C ASN A 111 -16.89 17.61 9.99
N SER A 112 -16.06 16.59 10.00
CA SER A 112 -16.36 15.33 10.70
C SER A 112 -16.73 15.56 12.19
N PRO A 113 -17.86 15.02 12.67
CA PRO A 113 -18.29 15.17 14.07
C PRO A 113 -17.25 14.67 15.08
N VAL A 114 -16.56 13.57 14.77
CA VAL A 114 -15.59 12.97 15.69
C VAL A 114 -14.38 13.86 15.96
N ILE A 115 -14.04 14.77 15.02
CA ILE A 115 -13.01 15.79 15.22
C ILE A 115 -13.50 16.83 16.24
N LYS A 116 -14.74 17.34 16.04
CA LYS A 116 -15.36 18.36 16.92
C LYS A 116 -15.58 17.85 18.35
N GLU A 117 -15.87 16.57 18.49
CA GLU A 117 -16.12 15.89 19.76
C GLU A 117 -14.83 15.42 20.47
N ASN A 118 -13.64 15.72 19.92
CA ASN A 118 -12.34 15.25 20.43
C ASN A 118 -12.26 13.73 20.63
N ARG A 119 -12.87 12.95 19.75
CA ARG A 119 -12.92 11.49 19.78
C ARG A 119 -11.83 10.83 18.94
N ILE A 120 -10.80 11.58 18.60
CA ILE A 120 -9.71 11.11 17.75
C ILE A 120 -8.37 11.23 18.46
N VAL A 121 -7.49 10.30 18.14
CA VAL A 121 -6.07 10.36 18.45
C VAL A 121 -5.29 10.10 17.18
N SER A 122 -4.22 10.86 16.94
CA SER A 122 -3.33 10.61 15.82
C SER A 122 -1.87 10.71 16.22
N VAL A 123 -1.05 9.83 15.64
CA VAL A 123 0.40 9.86 15.77
C VAL A 123 1.04 9.79 14.38
N GLN A 124 2.13 10.51 14.21
CA GLN A 124 2.94 10.44 13.00
C GLN A 124 3.73 9.13 12.99
N THR A 125 3.71 8.40 11.86
CA THR A 125 4.35 7.08 11.73
C THR A 125 5.37 7.04 10.60
N ILE A 126 6.21 5.99 10.60
CA ILE A 126 7.13 5.68 9.51
C ILE A 126 6.33 5.07 8.35
N SER A 127 5.64 5.92 7.56
CA SER A 127 4.71 5.53 6.49
C SER A 127 3.55 4.66 7.02
N GLY A 128 2.71 4.12 6.12
CA GLY A 128 1.69 3.13 6.48
C GLY A 128 2.28 1.86 7.10
N THR A 129 3.49 1.44 6.68
CA THR A 129 4.15 0.25 7.22
C THR A 129 4.37 0.34 8.74
N GLY A 130 4.78 1.51 9.27
CA GLY A 130 4.94 1.70 10.72
C GLY A 130 3.62 1.73 11.48
N ALA A 131 2.51 1.95 10.78
CA ALA A 131 1.17 1.90 11.34
C ALA A 131 0.56 0.46 11.30
N ASN A 132 0.97 -0.37 10.32
CA ASN A 132 0.47 -1.73 10.09
C ASN A 132 1.25 -2.81 10.85
N HIS A 133 1.85 -2.51 11.98
CA HIS A 133 2.68 -3.46 12.74
C HIS A 133 1.82 -4.46 13.56
N LEU A 134 0.85 -5.09 12.91
CA LEU A 134 0.00 -6.12 13.49
C LEU A 134 0.12 -7.42 12.67
N ASP A 135 0.21 -8.54 13.37
CA ASP A 135 0.08 -9.86 12.76
C ASP A 135 -1.42 -10.14 12.56
N VAL A 136 -1.84 -10.32 11.31
CA VAL A 136 -3.25 -10.52 10.92
C VAL A 136 -3.39 -11.89 10.25
N GLY A 137 -4.46 -12.60 10.60
CA GLY A 137 -4.83 -13.84 9.93
C GLY A 137 -5.38 -13.56 8.51
N ASP A 138 -5.30 -14.57 7.65
CA ASP A 138 -5.81 -14.48 6.28
C ASP A 138 -7.34 -14.60 6.24
N TYR A 139 -7.97 -13.87 5.31
CA TYR A 139 -9.37 -14.02 4.94
C TYR A 139 -9.53 -14.08 3.42
N VAL A 140 -10.63 -14.70 2.96
CA VAL A 140 -10.92 -14.78 1.52
C VAL A 140 -11.30 -13.41 1.02
N TYR A 141 -10.65 -12.95 -0.06
CA TYR A 141 -10.93 -11.64 -0.66
C TYR A 141 -11.08 -11.71 -2.18
N TYR A 142 -10.28 -12.52 -2.84
CA TYR A 142 -10.17 -12.54 -4.29
C TYR A 142 -10.57 -13.89 -4.86
N ASN A 143 -11.41 -13.87 -5.89
CA ASN A 143 -11.80 -15.06 -6.64
C ASN A 143 -10.99 -15.16 -7.93
N PRO A 144 -10.04 -16.12 -8.04
CA PRO A 144 -9.22 -16.25 -9.23
C PRO A 144 -9.98 -16.72 -10.48
N SER A 145 -11.20 -17.27 -10.33
CA SER A 145 -12.01 -17.71 -11.46
C SER A 145 -12.75 -16.56 -12.13
N THR A 146 -13.20 -15.58 -11.34
CA THR A 146 -13.87 -14.37 -11.84
C THR A 146 -12.92 -13.19 -12.00
N ILE A 147 -11.68 -13.30 -11.50
CA ILE A 147 -10.65 -12.23 -11.43
C ILE A 147 -11.20 -10.98 -10.72
N GLY A 148 -12.04 -11.18 -9.70
CA GLY A 148 -12.78 -10.14 -8.99
C GLY A 148 -12.84 -10.37 -7.48
N LEU A 149 -13.64 -9.55 -6.78
CA LEU A 149 -13.91 -9.71 -5.37
C LEU A 149 -14.73 -10.99 -5.11
N ASP A 150 -14.30 -11.81 -4.16
CA ASP A 150 -15.08 -12.90 -3.60
C ASP A 150 -15.90 -12.39 -2.41
N ILE A 151 -16.97 -11.68 -2.68
CA ILE A 151 -17.78 -11.08 -1.61
C ILE A 151 -18.40 -12.15 -0.68
N ASP A 152 -18.83 -13.27 -1.21
CA ASP A 152 -19.42 -14.35 -0.41
C ASP A 152 -18.38 -15.00 0.49
N GLY A 153 -17.19 -15.29 -0.05
CA GLY A 153 -16.06 -15.82 0.71
C GLY A 153 -15.58 -14.86 1.78
N LEU A 154 -15.53 -13.55 1.48
CA LEU A 154 -15.19 -12.51 2.44
C LEU A 154 -16.20 -12.45 3.58
N LEU A 155 -17.50 -12.35 3.28
CA LEU A 155 -18.55 -12.31 4.30
C LEU A 155 -18.57 -13.58 5.15
N GLN A 156 -18.32 -14.75 4.54
CA GLN A 156 -18.21 -16.00 5.28
C GLN A 156 -17.00 -16.01 6.21
N SER A 157 -15.85 -15.50 5.76
CA SER A 157 -14.64 -15.37 6.59
C SER A 157 -14.91 -14.48 7.81
N LEU A 158 -15.55 -13.32 7.59
CA LEU A 158 -15.90 -12.39 8.67
C LEU A 158 -16.89 -13.03 9.67
N LYS A 159 -17.91 -13.76 9.19
CA LYS A 159 -18.87 -14.48 10.05
C LYS A 159 -18.20 -15.58 10.87
N SER A 160 -17.17 -16.24 10.32
CA SER A 160 -16.46 -17.35 10.96
C SER A 160 -15.39 -16.88 11.92
N ALA A 161 -14.89 -15.64 11.80
CA ALA A 161 -13.92 -15.06 12.70
C ALA A 161 -14.48 -14.96 14.13
N GLN A 162 -13.59 -15.01 15.12
CA GLN A 162 -13.96 -14.81 16.52
C GLN A 162 -14.59 -13.44 16.71
N ASP A 163 -15.68 -13.36 17.52
CA ASP A 163 -16.31 -12.10 17.84
C ASP A 163 -15.31 -11.09 18.42
N GLY A 164 -15.37 -9.84 18.00
CA GLY A 164 -14.44 -8.80 18.42
C GLY A 164 -13.08 -8.84 17.73
N SER A 165 -12.89 -9.63 16.67
CA SER A 165 -11.63 -9.67 15.91
C SER A 165 -11.30 -8.33 15.28
N ILE A 166 -10.00 -8.02 15.18
CA ILE A 166 -9.50 -6.87 14.40
C ILE A 166 -9.41 -7.30 12.94
N ILE A 167 -10.08 -6.57 12.05
CA ILE A 167 -10.14 -6.88 10.62
C ILE A 167 -9.43 -5.79 9.82
N LEU A 168 -8.32 -6.16 9.15
CA LEU A 168 -7.60 -5.27 8.22
C LEU A 168 -8.41 -5.15 6.93
N LEU A 169 -8.70 -3.91 6.54
CA LEU A 169 -9.43 -3.54 5.33
C LEU A 169 -8.61 -2.50 4.56
N HIS A 170 -8.61 -2.56 3.22
CA HIS A 170 -8.02 -1.48 2.42
C HIS A 170 -9.10 -0.44 2.11
N ALA A 171 -8.84 0.82 2.41
CA ALA A 171 -9.81 1.90 2.19
C ALA A 171 -10.16 2.07 0.71
N CYS A 172 -9.16 1.92 -0.17
CA CYS A 172 -9.28 1.95 -1.63
C CYS A 172 -8.05 1.30 -2.29
N ALA A 173 -8.19 0.91 -3.56
CA ALA A 173 -7.12 0.33 -4.39
C ALA A 173 -6.41 -0.84 -3.70
N HIS A 174 -7.16 -1.88 -3.38
CA HIS A 174 -6.66 -3.05 -2.65
C HIS A 174 -5.34 -3.58 -3.21
N ASN A 175 -4.33 -3.64 -2.38
CA ASN A 175 -3.04 -4.26 -2.71
C ASN A 175 -3.04 -5.72 -2.21
N PRO A 176 -2.91 -6.72 -3.10
CA PRO A 176 -2.32 -6.63 -4.44
C PRO A 176 -3.31 -6.66 -5.63
N THR A 177 -4.62 -6.77 -5.40
CA THR A 177 -5.56 -7.14 -6.47
C THR A 177 -6.06 -5.97 -7.34
N GLY A 178 -6.08 -4.76 -6.81
CA GLY A 178 -6.73 -3.62 -7.45
C GLY A 178 -8.26 -3.69 -7.46
N VAL A 179 -8.86 -4.66 -6.79
CA VAL A 179 -10.31 -4.86 -6.73
C VAL A 179 -10.83 -4.28 -5.42
N ASP A 180 -11.77 -3.35 -5.50
CA ASP A 180 -12.41 -2.74 -4.33
C ASP A 180 -13.89 -3.16 -4.25
N PRO A 181 -14.47 -3.31 -3.04
CA PRO A 181 -15.90 -3.49 -2.87
C PRO A 181 -16.69 -2.29 -3.39
N THR A 182 -17.87 -2.52 -3.95
CA THR A 182 -18.85 -1.46 -4.22
C THR A 182 -19.40 -0.87 -2.91
N GLN A 183 -20.12 0.25 -2.98
CA GLN A 183 -20.74 0.83 -1.79
C GLN A 183 -21.72 -0.15 -1.13
N GLU A 184 -22.50 -0.86 -1.93
CA GLU A 184 -23.43 -1.90 -1.45
C GLU A 184 -22.70 -3.05 -0.76
N GLN A 185 -21.56 -3.48 -1.31
CA GLN A 185 -20.73 -4.51 -0.70
C GLN A 185 -20.07 -4.03 0.59
N TRP A 186 -19.65 -2.76 0.65
CA TRP A 186 -19.16 -2.14 1.89
C TRP A 186 -20.24 -2.09 2.98
N ILE A 187 -21.50 -1.85 2.61
CA ILE A 187 -22.65 -1.92 3.54
C ILE A 187 -22.78 -3.34 4.09
N MET A 188 -22.73 -4.37 3.23
CA MET A 188 -22.80 -5.77 3.67
C MET A 188 -21.64 -6.15 4.60
N ILE A 189 -20.43 -5.68 4.31
CA ILE A 189 -19.25 -5.90 5.16
C ILE A 189 -19.47 -5.25 6.52
N ALA A 190 -19.92 -3.99 6.56
CA ALA A 190 -20.18 -3.27 7.80
C ALA A 190 -21.26 -3.96 8.65
N ASP A 191 -22.34 -4.45 8.03
CA ASP A 191 -23.42 -5.17 8.73
C ASP A 191 -22.89 -6.42 9.45
N VAL A 192 -22.03 -7.21 8.79
CA VAL A 192 -21.42 -8.39 9.41
C VAL A 192 -20.46 -7.97 10.50
N MET A 193 -19.62 -6.98 10.27
CA MET A 193 -18.64 -6.50 11.27
C MET A 193 -19.35 -5.95 12.52
N GLU A 194 -20.44 -5.20 12.36
CA GLU A 194 -21.24 -4.70 13.47
C GLU A 194 -21.89 -5.85 14.26
N SER A 195 -22.49 -6.83 13.59
CA SER A 195 -23.13 -7.97 14.23
C SER A 195 -22.16 -8.84 15.03
N LYS A 196 -20.90 -8.89 14.64
CA LYS A 196 -19.82 -9.66 15.27
C LYS A 196 -18.98 -8.81 16.25
N GLY A 197 -19.24 -7.51 16.36
CA GLY A 197 -18.44 -6.59 17.16
C GLY A 197 -16.99 -6.47 16.69
N HIS A 198 -16.71 -6.71 15.41
CA HIS A 198 -15.36 -6.61 14.86
C HIS A 198 -14.85 -5.17 14.86
N PHE A 199 -13.54 -5.02 15.06
CA PHE A 199 -12.85 -3.73 15.03
C PHE A 199 -12.24 -3.48 13.64
N PRO A 200 -12.70 -2.46 12.89
CA PRO A 200 -12.14 -2.11 11.59
C PRO A 200 -10.76 -1.48 11.70
N PHE A 201 -9.84 -1.98 10.89
CA PHE A 201 -8.50 -1.46 10.73
C PHE A 201 -8.29 -1.11 9.25
N PHE A 202 -8.34 0.17 8.88
CA PHE A 202 -8.20 0.62 7.50
C PHE A 202 -6.75 0.95 7.13
N ASP A 203 -6.18 0.23 6.13
CA ASP A 203 -4.99 0.68 5.41
C ASP A 203 -5.42 1.66 4.31
N CYS A 204 -4.89 2.88 4.34
CA CYS A 204 -5.19 3.96 3.41
C CYS A 204 -3.90 4.49 2.76
N ALA A 205 -3.36 3.72 1.80
CA ALA A 205 -2.12 4.08 1.11
C ALA A 205 -2.35 4.85 -0.21
N TYR A 206 -3.57 4.89 -0.72
CA TYR A 206 -3.86 5.34 -2.10
C TYR A 206 -4.94 6.41 -2.21
N GLN A 207 -5.31 7.11 -1.13
CA GLN A 207 -6.31 8.18 -1.17
C GLN A 207 -5.95 9.27 -2.18
N GLY A 208 -6.86 9.57 -3.10
CA GLY A 208 -6.69 10.51 -4.20
C GLY A 208 -5.86 9.95 -5.37
N PHE A 209 -5.02 8.95 -5.11
CA PHE A 209 -4.23 8.29 -6.14
C PHE A 209 -5.03 7.18 -6.86
N ALA A 210 -6.00 6.55 -6.18
CA ALA A 210 -6.80 5.47 -6.74
C ALA A 210 -7.74 5.98 -7.83
N SER A 211 -8.67 6.86 -7.50
CA SER A 211 -9.69 7.37 -8.42
C SER A 211 -9.39 8.75 -9.01
N GLY A 212 -8.45 9.52 -8.42
CA GLY A 212 -8.25 10.94 -8.68
C GLY A 212 -9.17 11.84 -7.84
N ASP A 213 -9.99 11.25 -6.96
CA ASP A 213 -10.93 11.93 -6.08
C ASP A 213 -10.70 11.52 -4.62
N LEU A 214 -10.36 12.49 -3.79
CA LEU A 214 -10.04 12.28 -2.37
C LEU A 214 -11.23 11.79 -1.54
N ASP A 215 -12.42 12.29 -1.83
CA ASP A 215 -13.63 11.97 -1.08
C ASP A 215 -14.19 10.60 -1.47
N LYS A 216 -14.12 10.27 -2.76
CA LYS A 216 -14.49 8.94 -3.25
C LYS A 216 -13.59 7.86 -2.64
N ASP A 217 -12.29 8.10 -2.59
CA ASP A 217 -11.32 7.13 -2.05
C ASP A 217 -11.41 6.99 -0.52
N ALA A 218 -11.99 7.98 0.19
CA ALA A 218 -12.21 7.96 1.63
C ALA A 218 -13.60 7.44 2.04
N TRP A 219 -14.47 7.12 1.07
CA TRP A 219 -15.88 6.84 1.33
C TRP A 219 -16.10 5.70 2.34
N ALA A 220 -15.40 4.59 2.17
CA ALA A 220 -15.53 3.42 3.05
C ALA A 220 -15.22 3.77 4.52
N VAL A 221 -14.12 4.48 4.76
CA VAL A 221 -13.72 4.92 6.10
C VAL A 221 -14.79 5.81 6.72
N ARG A 222 -15.27 6.81 5.97
CA ARG A 222 -16.29 7.75 6.45
C ARG A 222 -17.62 7.07 6.73
N TYR A 223 -18.02 6.11 5.88
CA TYR A 223 -19.23 5.32 6.08
C TYR A 223 -19.18 4.52 7.40
N PHE A 224 -18.06 3.87 7.71
CA PHE A 224 -17.91 3.16 8.97
C PHE A 224 -17.97 4.10 10.19
N ILE A 225 -17.45 5.31 10.07
CA ILE A 225 -17.57 6.34 11.13
C ILE A 225 -19.03 6.78 11.32
N GLU A 226 -19.77 7.00 10.22
CA GLU A 226 -21.20 7.34 10.26
C GLU A 226 -22.04 6.23 10.89
N ARG A 227 -21.66 4.96 10.69
CA ARG A 227 -22.22 3.79 11.36
C ARG A 227 -21.90 3.71 12.85
N GLY A 228 -21.00 4.57 13.34
CA GLY A 228 -20.61 4.63 14.74
C GLY A 228 -19.55 3.63 15.19
N PHE A 229 -18.80 3.04 14.28
CA PHE A 229 -17.67 2.20 14.63
C PHE A 229 -16.56 2.98 15.34
N GLU A 230 -15.91 2.35 16.32
CA GLU A 230 -14.54 2.68 16.66
C GLU A 230 -13.63 2.01 15.64
N LEU A 231 -12.61 2.69 15.17
CA LEU A 231 -11.75 2.17 14.12
C LEU A 231 -10.35 2.79 14.12
N LEU A 232 -9.47 2.16 13.36
CA LEU A 232 -8.09 2.55 13.17
C LEU A 232 -7.82 2.82 11.69
N ILE A 233 -7.08 3.89 11.38
CA ILE A 233 -6.73 4.27 10.01
C ILE A 233 -5.23 4.47 9.90
N CYS A 234 -4.59 3.73 8.98
CA CYS A 234 -3.18 3.84 8.64
C CYS A 234 -3.02 4.60 7.33
N GLN A 235 -2.75 5.90 7.40
CA GLN A 235 -2.49 6.70 6.21
C GLN A 235 -1.01 6.65 5.80
N SER A 236 -0.75 6.49 4.50
CA SER A 236 0.58 6.62 3.91
C SER A 236 0.61 7.76 2.89
N PHE A 237 1.59 8.64 3.00
CA PHE A 237 1.86 9.70 2.02
C PHE A 237 2.95 9.31 1.01
N ALA A 238 3.30 8.02 0.96
CA ALA A 238 4.32 7.52 0.04
C ALA A 238 3.88 7.62 -1.43
N LYS A 239 2.61 7.31 -1.76
CA LYS A 239 2.11 7.27 -3.14
C LYS A 239 1.51 8.60 -3.57
N ASN A 240 0.57 9.12 -2.81
CA ASN A 240 -0.17 10.34 -3.17
C ASN A 240 0.68 11.63 -3.10
N PHE A 241 1.83 11.60 -2.44
CA PHE A 241 2.85 12.66 -2.48
C PHE A 241 4.14 12.26 -3.20
N GLY A 242 4.27 11.01 -3.64
CA GLY A 242 5.52 10.50 -4.20
C GLY A 242 6.69 10.46 -3.20
N LEU A 243 6.41 10.45 -1.90
CA LEU A 243 7.38 10.53 -0.81
C LEU A 243 7.85 9.14 -0.33
N TYR A 244 8.12 8.23 -1.27
CA TYR A 244 8.43 6.82 -0.96
C TYR A 244 9.57 6.64 0.05
N GLY A 245 10.65 7.39 -0.10
CA GLY A 245 11.85 7.34 0.76
C GLY A 245 11.75 8.22 2.01
N GLN A 246 10.79 9.16 2.07
CA GLN A 246 10.65 10.11 3.19
C GLN A 246 9.90 9.53 4.39
N ARG A 247 9.25 8.39 4.22
CA ARG A 247 8.59 7.63 5.28
C ARG A 247 7.60 8.45 6.10
N ALA A 248 6.72 9.22 5.44
CA ALA A 248 5.65 9.99 6.08
C ALA A 248 4.34 9.19 6.11
N GLY A 249 3.74 9.09 7.27
CA GLY A 249 2.45 8.43 7.52
C GLY A 249 1.78 8.95 8.77
N CYS A 250 0.51 8.60 8.96
CA CYS A 250 -0.27 8.96 10.13
C CYS A 250 -1.18 7.80 10.54
N LEU A 251 -1.11 7.43 11.81
CA LEU A 251 -2.02 6.48 12.44
C LEU A 251 -3.08 7.28 13.18
N THR A 252 -4.36 7.01 12.90
CA THR A 252 -5.49 7.69 13.52
C THR A 252 -6.46 6.68 14.12
N PHE A 253 -6.80 6.83 15.39
CA PHE A 253 -7.89 6.12 16.04
C PHE A 253 -9.13 7.02 16.12
N VAL A 254 -10.28 6.47 15.80
CA VAL A 254 -11.61 7.05 16.06
C VAL A 254 -12.23 6.26 17.20
N LEU A 255 -12.61 6.93 18.27
CA LEU A 255 -13.02 6.34 19.55
C LEU A 255 -14.40 6.82 19.98
N LYS A 256 -15.01 6.19 21.00
CA LYS A 256 -16.36 6.54 21.47
C LYS A 256 -16.42 7.89 22.20
N ASN A 257 -15.34 8.27 22.88
CA ASN A 257 -15.31 9.50 23.69
C ASN A 257 -13.87 10.03 23.88
N ALA A 258 -13.75 11.26 24.35
CA ALA A 258 -12.48 11.94 24.54
C ALA A 258 -11.61 11.33 25.67
N ASP A 259 -12.21 10.72 26.71
CA ASP A 259 -11.44 10.05 27.76
C ASP A 259 -10.71 8.82 27.22
N ALA A 260 -11.40 8.00 26.40
CA ALA A 260 -10.76 6.88 25.69
C ALA A 260 -9.63 7.38 24.77
N ALA A 261 -9.84 8.51 24.08
CA ALA A 261 -8.83 9.11 23.22
C ALA A 261 -7.55 9.47 24.00
N ALA A 262 -7.67 10.14 25.14
CA ALA A 262 -6.53 10.50 25.98
C ALA A 262 -5.74 9.26 26.49
N ARG A 263 -6.46 8.19 26.85
CA ARG A 263 -5.83 6.93 27.29
C ARG A 263 -5.06 6.26 26.16
N VAL A 264 -5.65 6.16 24.97
CA VAL A 264 -5.01 5.58 23.78
C VAL A 264 -3.79 6.41 23.38
N GLU A 265 -3.88 7.75 23.37
CA GLU A 265 -2.73 8.62 23.06
C GLU A 265 -1.54 8.35 23.98
N SER A 266 -1.78 8.19 25.27
CA SER A 266 -0.71 7.93 26.24
C SER A 266 0.03 6.62 25.97
N GLN A 267 -0.69 5.57 25.57
CA GLN A 267 -0.09 4.27 25.23
C GLN A 267 0.65 4.30 23.87
N LEU A 268 0.08 4.96 22.86
CA LEU A 268 0.74 5.14 21.56
C LEU A 268 2.05 5.92 21.72
N ALA A 269 2.06 6.99 22.54
CA ALA A 269 3.28 7.74 22.82
C ALA A 269 4.35 6.86 23.49
N LYS A 270 3.96 6.00 24.44
CA LYS A 270 4.88 5.04 25.09
C LYS A 270 5.46 4.04 24.11
N LEU A 271 4.64 3.44 23.25
CA LEU A 271 5.09 2.49 22.23
C LEU A 271 6.03 3.17 21.22
N GLN A 272 5.62 4.31 20.68
CA GLN A 272 6.43 5.07 19.71
C GLN A 272 7.78 5.50 20.28
N ARG A 273 7.80 5.91 21.56
CA ARG A 273 9.04 6.22 22.26
C ARG A 273 9.99 5.03 22.34
N ALA A 274 9.46 3.83 22.54
CA ALA A 274 10.25 2.60 22.63
C ALA A 274 10.77 2.14 21.24
N GLU A 275 9.96 2.32 20.18
CA GLU A 275 10.29 1.81 18.84
C GLU A 275 11.21 2.72 18.06
N ILE A 276 10.91 4.03 17.99
CA ILE A 276 11.61 4.97 17.13
C ILE A 276 12.04 6.26 17.82
N SER A 277 11.74 6.41 19.11
CA SER A 277 11.94 7.64 19.88
C SER A 277 11.09 8.81 19.39
N ASN A 278 11.30 9.28 18.16
CA ASN A 278 10.59 10.36 17.50
C ASN A 278 10.50 10.08 16.00
N PRO A 279 9.41 10.47 15.32
CA PRO A 279 9.29 10.26 13.88
C PRO A 279 10.13 11.27 13.07
N PRO A 280 10.48 10.94 11.79
CA PRO A 280 11.26 11.81 10.93
C PRO A 280 10.48 13.06 10.52
N ILE A 281 11.14 14.23 10.52
CA ILE A 281 10.49 15.53 10.36
C ILE A 281 10.25 15.95 8.90
N HIS A 282 11.18 15.61 7.98
CA HIS A 282 11.21 16.24 6.65
C HIS A 282 9.97 15.93 5.81
N GLY A 283 9.62 14.65 5.67
CA GLY A 283 8.41 14.24 4.93
C GLY A 283 7.12 14.82 5.52
N ALA A 284 7.02 14.87 6.85
CA ALA A 284 5.87 15.46 7.52
C ALA A 284 5.76 16.98 7.28
N ARG A 285 6.89 17.69 7.22
CA ARG A 285 6.90 19.13 6.86
C ARG A 285 6.42 19.36 5.43
N ILE A 286 6.85 18.54 4.47
CA ILE A 286 6.39 18.65 3.07
C ILE A 286 4.87 18.50 3.02
N VAL A 287 4.34 17.41 3.56
CA VAL A 287 2.89 17.16 3.59
C VAL A 287 2.12 18.28 4.31
N ASN A 288 2.63 18.71 5.47
CA ASN A 288 2.04 19.82 6.23
C ASN A 288 2.00 21.12 5.42
N THR A 289 3.08 21.47 4.75
CA THR A 289 3.18 22.70 3.92
C THR A 289 2.14 22.67 2.80
N VAL A 290 1.99 21.53 2.12
CA VAL A 290 1.03 21.40 1.02
C VAL A 290 -0.42 21.38 1.51
N LEU A 291 -0.74 20.59 2.53
CA LEU A 291 -2.12 20.40 2.97
C LEU A 291 -2.72 21.62 3.72
N ASN A 292 -1.89 22.49 4.27
CA ASN A 292 -2.34 23.68 4.99
C ASN A 292 -2.23 24.99 4.18
N ASP A 293 -1.76 24.93 2.93
CA ASP A 293 -1.75 26.05 2.00
C ASP A 293 -2.79 25.81 0.88
N PRO A 294 -3.84 26.64 0.74
CA PRO A 294 -4.90 26.40 -0.25
C PRO A 294 -4.41 26.34 -1.70
N ALA A 295 -3.39 27.11 -2.07
CA ALA A 295 -2.86 27.13 -3.42
C ALA A 295 -2.05 25.86 -3.71
N LEU A 296 -1.20 25.44 -2.77
CA LEU A 296 -0.44 24.19 -2.89
C LEU A 296 -1.36 22.96 -2.81
N TYR A 297 -2.40 22.99 -1.97
CA TYR A 297 -3.42 21.93 -1.90
C TYR A 297 -4.12 21.74 -3.25
N THR A 298 -4.55 22.84 -3.88
CA THR A 298 -5.18 22.81 -5.21
C THR A 298 -4.23 22.21 -6.26
N GLU A 299 -2.98 22.65 -6.28
CA GLU A 299 -1.97 22.10 -7.20
C GLU A 299 -1.71 20.61 -6.93
N TRP A 300 -1.68 20.20 -5.66
CA TRP A 300 -1.51 18.81 -5.29
C TRP A 300 -2.66 17.94 -5.80
N THR A 301 -3.91 18.39 -5.70
CA THR A 301 -5.05 17.66 -6.25
C THR A 301 -4.95 17.48 -7.76
N GLU A 302 -4.45 18.47 -8.51
CA GLU A 302 -4.19 18.33 -9.95
C GLU A 302 -3.03 17.36 -10.24
N ASN A 303 -1.97 17.36 -9.43
CA ASN A 303 -0.90 16.37 -9.55
C ASN A 303 -1.41 14.95 -9.29
N LEU A 304 -2.32 14.74 -8.33
CA LEU A 304 -2.97 13.45 -8.09
C LEU A 304 -3.77 12.98 -9.30
N LYS A 305 -4.60 13.85 -9.87
CA LYS A 305 -5.35 13.55 -11.10
C LYS A 305 -4.44 13.16 -12.25
N THR A 306 -3.33 13.86 -12.43
CA THR A 306 -2.32 13.53 -13.45
C THR A 306 -1.82 12.10 -13.31
N MET A 307 -1.48 11.67 -12.07
CA MET A 307 -1.02 10.31 -11.81
C MET A 307 -2.12 9.27 -12.01
N SER A 308 -3.29 9.51 -11.44
CA SER A 308 -4.44 8.60 -11.51
C SER A 308 -4.91 8.38 -12.94
N TYR A 309 -5.11 9.47 -13.71
CA TYR A 309 -5.60 9.39 -15.09
C TYR A 309 -4.61 8.70 -16.02
N ARG A 310 -3.29 8.93 -15.84
CA ARG A 310 -2.29 8.20 -16.63
C ARG A 310 -2.35 6.70 -16.38
N ILE A 311 -2.52 6.27 -15.12
CA ILE A 311 -2.67 4.84 -14.81
C ILE A 311 -3.94 4.28 -15.45
N GLN A 312 -5.06 4.99 -15.38
CA GLN A 312 -6.32 4.60 -16.02
C GLN A 312 -6.18 4.52 -17.54
N GLU A 313 -5.48 5.46 -18.16
CA GLU A 313 -5.16 5.43 -19.59
C GLU A 313 -4.34 4.20 -19.98
N MET A 314 -3.32 3.84 -19.21
CA MET A 314 -2.53 2.63 -19.46
C MET A 314 -3.37 1.35 -19.31
N ARG A 315 -4.30 1.30 -18.36
CA ARG A 315 -5.26 0.19 -18.23
C ARG A 315 -6.14 0.07 -19.49
N LYS A 316 -6.74 1.19 -19.89
CA LYS A 316 -7.59 1.26 -21.08
C LYS A 316 -6.83 0.81 -22.33
N ARG A 317 -5.64 1.36 -22.57
CA ARG A 317 -4.83 1.06 -23.74
C ARG A 317 -4.38 -0.41 -23.76
N LEU A 318 -3.98 -0.97 -22.61
CA LEU A 318 -3.63 -2.39 -22.50
C LEU A 318 -4.85 -3.28 -22.84
N TYR A 319 -6.00 -2.96 -22.28
CA TYR A 319 -7.26 -3.67 -22.56
C TYR A 319 -7.61 -3.63 -24.06
N GLU A 320 -7.65 -2.43 -24.65
CA GLU A 320 -7.99 -2.23 -26.06
C GLU A 320 -7.03 -3.02 -26.98
N LYS A 321 -5.74 -3.03 -26.64
CA LYS A 321 -4.74 -3.76 -27.44
C LYS A 321 -4.89 -5.27 -27.32
N LEU A 322 -5.20 -5.82 -26.16
CA LEU A 322 -5.47 -7.25 -25.99
C LEU A 322 -6.75 -7.69 -26.75
N ILE A 323 -7.78 -6.82 -26.79
CA ILE A 323 -8.99 -7.06 -27.60
C ILE A 323 -8.67 -7.00 -29.10
N GLU A 324 -7.91 -6.00 -29.56
CA GLU A 324 -7.47 -5.87 -30.97
C GLU A 324 -6.71 -7.11 -31.43
N LEU A 325 -5.82 -7.65 -30.60
CA LEU A 325 -5.05 -8.87 -30.86
C LEU A 325 -5.92 -10.14 -30.81
N ASN A 326 -7.18 -10.05 -30.37
CA ASN A 326 -8.03 -11.19 -30.07
C ASN A 326 -7.34 -12.20 -29.13
N THR A 327 -6.66 -11.68 -28.10
CA THR A 327 -5.97 -12.50 -27.10
C THR A 327 -6.95 -13.41 -26.38
N PRO A 328 -6.71 -14.72 -26.32
CA PRO A 328 -7.65 -15.66 -25.67
C PRO A 328 -7.88 -15.33 -24.20
N GLY A 329 -9.13 -15.44 -23.74
CA GLY A 329 -9.56 -15.16 -22.38
C GLY A 329 -10.42 -13.90 -22.27
N THR A 330 -10.64 -13.44 -21.02
CA THR A 330 -11.40 -12.23 -20.71
C THR A 330 -10.45 -11.21 -20.06
N TRP A 331 -10.52 -9.96 -20.48
CA TRP A 331 -9.54 -8.93 -20.07
C TRP A 331 -10.21 -7.72 -19.40
N ASN A 332 -11.54 -7.71 -19.21
CA ASN A 332 -12.29 -6.61 -18.61
C ASN A 332 -11.77 -6.22 -17.22
N HIS A 333 -11.30 -7.19 -16.44
CA HIS A 333 -10.73 -6.96 -15.13
C HIS A 333 -9.58 -5.94 -15.11
N ILE A 334 -8.87 -5.75 -16.23
CA ILE A 334 -7.80 -4.74 -16.32
C ILE A 334 -8.37 -3.33 -16.15
N THR A 335 -9.56 -3.06 -16.69
CA THR A 335 -10.24 -1.76 -16.57
C THR A 335 -11.16 -1.66 -15.35
N ASP A 336 -11.65 -2.79 -14.85
CA ASP A 336 -12.51 -2.84 -13.64
C ASP A 336 -11.70 -2.63 -12.36
N GLN A 337 -10.43 -3.06 -12.36
CA GLN A 337 -9.50 -2.85 -11.25
C GLN A 337 -9.01 -1.40 -11.19
N ILE A 338 -8.68 -0.93 -9.97
CA ILE A 338 -8.28 0.45 -9.70
C ILE A 338 -6.91 0.54 -9.00
N GLY A 339 -6.29 1.70 -9.08
CA GLY A 339 -5.03 1.99 -8.38
C GLY A 339 -3.80 1.45 -9.09
N MET A 340 -2.71 1.33 -8.33
CA MET A 340 -1.37 1.05 -8.86
C MET A 340 -1.21 -0.36 -9.43
N PHE A 341 -1.89 -1.36 -8.87
CA PHE A 341 -1.68 -2.76 -9.20
C PHE A 341 -2.83 -3.35 -10.02
N SER A 342 -2.50 -4.39 -10.77
CA SER A 342 -3.46 -5.24 -11.47
C SER A 342 -3.06 -6.70 -11.30
N TYR A 343 -4.03 -7.54 -10.95
CA TYR A 343 -3.93 -8.97 -11.17
C TYR A 343 -4.36 -9.29 -12.59
N THR A 344 -3.43 -9.76 -13.42
CA THR A 344 -3.66 -10.00 -14.84
C THR A 344 -4.34 -11.34 -15.13
N GLY A 345 -4.41 -12.24 -14.15
CA GLY A 345 -4.82 -13.64 -14.36
C GLY A 345 -3.73 -14.52 -14.97
N LEU A 346 -2.56 -13.95 -15.28
CA LEU A 346 -1.40 -14.71 -15.77
C LEU A 346 -0.87 -15.65 -14.69
N LYS A 347 -0.59 -16.90 -15.06
CA LYS A 347 -0.02 -17.93 -14.18
C LYS A 347 1.51 -17.88 -14.23
N ALA A 348 2.19 -18.49 -13.25
CA ALA A 348 3.65 -18.52 -13.14
C ALA A 348 4.38 -18.97 -14.43
N GLN A 349 3.79 -19.90 -15.20
CA GLN A 349 4.35 -20.31 -16.50
C GLN A 349 4.35 -19.21 -17.55
N HIS A 350 3.29 -18.35 -17.58
CA HIS A 350 3.25 -17.17 -18.47
C HIS A 350 4.30 -16.14 -18.01
N VAL A 351 4.39 -15.90 -16.70
CA VAL A 351 5.34 -14.96 -16.11
C VAL A 351 6.78 -15.37 -16.42
N LYS A 352 7.09 -16.67 -16.29
CA LYS A 352 8.40 -17.21 -16.66
C LYS A 352 8.74 -16.92 -18.13
N MET A 353 7.80 -17.15 -19.05
CA MET A 353 8.02 -16.88 -20.48
C MET A 353 8.16 -15.39 -20.78
N LEU A 354 7.37 -14.52 -20.13
CA LEU A 354 7.50 -13.07 -20.24
C LEU A 354 8.90 -12.60 -19.83
N LYS A 355 9.44 -13.16 -18.74
CA LYS A 355 10.79 -12.84 -18.26
C LYS A 355 11.87 -13.36 -19.22
N GLU A 356 11.81 -14.63 -19.61
CA GLU A 356 12.88 -15.30 -20.36
C GLU A 356 12.92 -14.89 -21.85
N LYS A 357 11.75 -14.62 -22.47
CA LYS A 357 11.66 -14.31 -23.91
C LYS A 357 11.51 -12.82 -24.20
N TYR A 358 10.86 -12.07 -23.29
CA TYR A 358 10.48 -10.68 -23.52
C TYR A 358 11.14 -9.70 -22.54
N HIS A 359 11.97 -10.18 -21.61
CA HIS A 359 12.63 -9.34 -20.62
C HIS A 359 11.65 -8.47 -19.80
N ILE A 360 10.43 -9.01 -19.56
CA ILE A 360 9.37 -8.34 -18.79
C ILE A 360 9.31 -8.93 -17.38
N TYR A 361 9.54 -8.09 -16.40
CA TYR A 361 9.71 -8.46 -14.99
C TYR A 361 8.45 -8.13 -14.19
N LEU A 362 7.74 -9.16 -13.72
CA LEU A 362 6.54 -9.06 -12.88
C LEU A 362 6.52 -10.18 -11.84
N VAL A 363 5.60 -10.10 -10.87
CA VAL A 363 5.52 -11.08 -9.78
C VAL A 363 4.89 -12.38 -10.29
N ASP A 364 5.38 -13.53 -9.81
CA ASP A 364 4.99 -14.88 -10.29
C ASP A 364 3.48 -15.18 -10.18
N ASN A 365 2.77 -14.48 -9.31
CA ASN A 365 1.31 -14.59 -9.18
C ASN A 365 0.53 -13.77 -10.23
N GLY A 366 1.21 -13.15 -11.19
CA GLY A 366 0.58 -12.34 -12.24
C GLY A 366 0.24 -10.90 -11.84
N ARG A 367 0.66 -10.42 -10.64
CA ARG A 367 0.51 -9.02 -10.26
C ARG A 367 1.48 -8.14 -11.06
N ILE A 368 0.95 -7.07 -11.64
CA ILE A 368 1.74 -6.02 -12.28
C ILE A 368 1.51 -4.65 -11.62
N SER A 369 2.52 -3.78 -11.69
CA SER A 369 2.36 -2.36 -11.44
C SER A 369 1.98 -1.66 -12.73
N MET A 370 0.76 -1.14 -12.82
CA MET A 370 0.29 -0.36 -13.96
C MET A 370 1.11 0.93 -14.17
N ALA A 371 1.72 1.44 -13.09
CA ALA A 371 2.59 2.60 -13.15
C ALA A 371 3.93 2.33 -13.88
N GLY A 372 4.30 1.07 -14.10
CA GLY A 372 5.46 0.66 -14.91
C GLY A 372 5.18 0.66 -16.42
N LEU A 373 3.90 0.67 -16.82
CA LEU A 373 3.50 0.84 -18.21
C LEU A 373 3.53 2.32 -18.61
N ASN A 374 3.84 2.57 -19.88
CA ASN A 374 3.86 3.89 -20.50
C ASN A 374 3.52 3.78 -21.99
N SER A 375 3.44 4.92 -22.69
CA SER A 375 3.08 4.98 -24.11
C SER A 375 4.04 4.20 -25.03
N SER A 376 5.29 4.01 -24.61
CA SER A 376 6.30 3.31 -25.42
C SER A 376 6.36 1.78 -25.20
N ASN A 377 5.86 1.28 -24.05
CA ASN A 377 6.00 -0.14 -23.70
C ASN A 377 4.67 -0.91 -23.57
N VAL A 378 3.52 -0.24 -23.48
CA VAL A 378 2.22 -0.90 -23.27
C VAL A 378 1.84 -1.83 -24.42
N ASP A 379 2.11 -1.44 -25.66
CA ASP A 379 1.81 -2.26 -26.85
C ASP A 379 2.74 -3.48 -26.93
N TYR A 380 4.02 -3.30 -26.59
CA TYR A 380 4.99 -4.39 -26.48
C TYR A 380 4.56 -5.40 -25.41
N PHE A 381 4.13 -4.92 -24.24
CA PHE A 381 3.62 -5.78 -23.17
C PHE A 381 2.37 -6.55 -23.62
N ALA A 382 1.41 -5.90 -24.27
CA ALA A 382 0.20 -6.56 -24.78
C ALA A 382 0.51 -7.66 -25.80
N GLN A 383 1.44 -7.42 -26.75
CA GLN A 383 1.89 -8.42 -27.73
C GLN A 383 2.59 -9.61 -27.03
N ALA A 384 3.44 -9.34 -26.06
CA ALA A 384 4.09 -10.38 -25.28
C ALA A 384 3.08 -11.24 -24.50
N VAL A 385 2.06 -10.62 -23.91
CA VAL A 385 0.97 -11.33 -23.23
C VAL A 385 0.19 -12.20 -24.21
N ASP A 386 -0.17 -11.70 -25.39
CA ASP A 386 -0.87 -12.47 -26.42
C ASP A 386 -0.08 -13.73 -26.83
N ASP A 387 1.21 -13.58 -27.12
CA ASP A 387 2.07 -14.70 -27.51
C ASP A 387 2.20 -15.77 -26.41
N VAL A 388 2.44 -15.36 -25.16
CA VAL A 388 2.62 -16.35 -24.08
C VAL A 388 1.32 -17.05 -23.74
N VAL A 389 0.17 -16.36 -23.81
CA VAL A 389 -1.15 -16.96 -23.58
C VAL A 389 -1.44 -18.01 -24.66
N ARG A 390 -1.25 -17.68 -25.94
CA ARG A 390 -1.43 -18.62 -27.06
C ARG A 390 -0.47 -19.81 -26.98
N THR A 391 0.79 -19.55 -26.65
CA THR A 391 1.80 -20.61 -26.52
C THR A 391 1.46 -21.62 -25.43
N VAL A 392 0.98 -21.15 -24.29
CA VAL A 392 0.59 -22.03 -23.17
C VAL A 392 -0.66 -22.83 -23.53
N LEU A 393 -1.66 -22.21 -24.17
CA LEU A 393 -2.86 -22.90 -24.64
C LEU A 393 -2.52 -23.98 -25.67
N ALA A 394 -1.66 -23.69 -26.65
CA ALA A 394 -1.24 -24.67 -27.65
C ALA A 394 -0.53 -25.88 -27.02
N LYS A 395 0.35 -25.67 -26.05
CA LYS A 395 1.01 -26.77 -25.31
C LYS A 395 0.00 -27.63 -24.53
N ALA A 396 -1.04 -27.02 -23.93
CA ALA A 396 -2.06 -27.78 -23.26
C ALA A 396 -2.86 -28.69 -24.19
N TRP A 397 -3.15 -28.25 -25.42
CA TRP A 397 -3.81 -29.07 -26.44
C TRP A 397 -2.95 -30.23 -26.98
N MET A 398 -1.62 -30.13 -26.94
CA MET A 398 -0.71 -31.18 -27.40
C MET A 398 -0.48 -32.30 -26.37
N GLN A 399 -1.00 -32.15 -25.15
CA GLN A 399 -0.87 -33.16 -24.08
C GLN A 399 -2.11 -34.06 -23.95
N PHE A 400 -3.11 -33.84 -24.81
CA PHE A 400 -4.31 -34.68 -24.98
C PHE A 400 -4.30 -35.37 -26.35
#